data_d5ada6f834580d2f54658bcc62faed78
#
_entry.id   d5ada6f834580d2f54658bcc62faed78
#
_cell.length_a   1.000
_cell.length_b   1.000
_cell.length_c   1.000
_cell.angle_alpha   90.00
_cell.angle_beta   90.00
_cell.angle_gamma   90.00
#
_symmetry.space_group_name_H-M   'P 1'
#
loop_
_entity.id
_entity.type
_entity.pdbx_description
1 polymer ?
#
loop_
_entity_poly.entity_id
_entity_poly.type
_entity_poly.pdbx_seq_one_letter_code
_entity_poly.pdbx_strand_id
1 'polypeptide(L)'
;MDLPNGKKTERGLYLTAKEASALIQKEATNLLFIDVRTQAEIAFVGVPTVIDANIPYELIEDWQQWDDKGKNFKMTVNNRFVSAVEDRLNQKGLNKQNPVILMCRSGYRSASAANVLTKAGYQNVYSLVDGFEGDKATTGHQQGQRVVNGWKNSQLRWTDELDKAKMYF
;
A
#
# COMPACT_ATOMS: atom_id res chain seq x y z
N MET A 1 1.69 11.39 -15.86
CA MET A 1 1.96 9.94 -15.76
C MET A 1 0.78 9.21 -16.38
N ASP A 2 1.01 8.43 -17.43
CA ASP A 2 -0.06 7.62 -18.03
C ASP A 2 -0.16 6.31 -17.23
N LEU A 3 -1.22 6.19 -16.42
CA LEU A 3 -1.44 5.05 -15.53
C LEU A 3 -2.56 4.15 -16.06
N PRO A 4 -2.43 2.82 -15.91
CA PRO A 4 -3.54 1.92 -16.15
C PRO A 4 -4.78 2.32 -15.34
N ASN A 5 -5.98 2.14 -15.89
CA ASN A 5 -7.23 2.58 -15.25
C ASN A 5 -7.39 2.07 -13.81
N GLY A 6 -6.96 0.84 -13.51
CA GLY A 6 -7.03 0.29 -12.15
C GLY A 6 -6.05 0.90 -11.14
N LYS A 7 -5.10 1.73 -11.58
CA LYS A 7 -4.18 2.48 -10.71
C LYS A 7 -4.57 3.95 -10.55
N LYS A 8 -5.64 4.42 -11.22
CA LYS A 8 -6.09 5.81 -11.16
C LYS A 8 -6.90 6.06 -9.88
N THR A 9 -6.68 7.23 -9.28
CA THR A 9 -7.42 7.71 -8.12
C THR A 9 -8.29 8.90 -8.51
N GLU A 10 -9.39 9.13 -7.78
CA GLU A 10 -10.32 10.25 -8.02
C GLU A 10 -9.63 11.61 -7.91
N ARG A 11 -8.64 11.74 -7.04
CA ARG A 11 -7.89 12.98 -6.83
C ARG A 11 -6.60 13.11 -7.67
N GLY A 12 -6.17 12.06 -8.34
CA GLY A 12 -4.95 12.09 -9.14
C GLY A 12 -3.67 12.29 -8.33
N LEU A 13 -3.65 11.93 -7.04
CA LEU A 13 -2.48 12.05 -6.18
C LEU A 13 -1.67 10.74 -6.18
N TYR A 14 -0.48 10.80 -6.72
CA TYR A 14 0.40 9.66 -6.95
C TYR A 14 1.82 9.94 -6.49
N LEU A 15 2.50 8.90 -6.03
CA LEU A 15 3.93 8.89 -5.75
C LEU A 15 4.54 7.59 -6.27
N THR A 16 5.74 7.67 -6.81
CA THR A 16 6.63 6.51 -6.96
C THR A 16 7.26 6.17 -5.61
N ALA A 17 7.87 4.99 -5.48
CA ALA A 17 8.56 4.60 -4.24
C ALA A 17 9.66 5.60 -3.85
N LYS A 18 10.41 6.12 -4.82
CA LYS A 18 11.46 7.12 -4.56
C LYS A 18 10.90 8.47 -4.10
N GLU A 19 9.82 8.95 -4.73
CA GLU A 19 9.14 10.20 -4.33
C GLU A 19 8.52 10.05 -2.94
N ALA A 20 7.88 8.90 -2.65
CA ALA A 20 7.33 8.60 -1.33
C ALA A 20 8.44 8.57 -0.26
N SER A 21 9.56 7.93 -0.53
CA SER A 21 10.71 7.91 0.39
C SER A 21 11.24 9.30 0.67
N ALA A 22 11.37 10.16 -0.35
CA ALA A 22 11.81 11.54 -0.18
C ALA A 22 10.82 12.37 0.66
N LEU A 23 9.52 12.21 0.41
CA LEU A 23 8.47 12.89 1.19
C LEU A 23 8.47 12.43 2.64
N ILE A 24 8.59 11.12 2.90
CA ILE A 24 8.65 10.55 4.26
C ILE A 24 9.87 11.09 5.01
N GLN A 25 11.05 11.16 4.39
CA GLN A 25 12.24 11.70 5.02
C GLN A 25 12.08 13.17 5.44
N LYS A 26 11.35 13.95 4.65
CA LYS A 26 11.10 15.36 4.91
C LYS A 26 10.00 15.61 5.95
N GLU A 27 8.97 14.79 5.98
CA GLU A 27 7.70 15.07 6.67
C GLU A 27 7.21 13.91 7.57
N ALA A 28 8.12 13.04 8.04
CA ALA A 28 7.77 11.81 8.77
C ALA A 28 6.77 12.00 9.92
N THR A 29 6.84 13.12 10.64
CA THR A 29 5.93 13.43 11.76
C THR A 29 4.56 13.96 11.32
N ASN A 30 4.45 14.45 10.08
CA ASN A 30 3.26 15.14 9.57
C ASN A 30 2.46 14.33 8.54
N LEU A 31 2.85 13.11 8.26
CA LEU A 31 2.17 12.21 7.34
C LEU A 31 1.97 10.82 7.94
N LEU A 32 1.09 10.04 7.34
CA LEU A 32 0.85 8.64 7.71
C LEU A 32 1.19 7.74 6.52
N PHE A 33 2.13 6.78 6.68
CA PHE A 33 2.50 5.82 5.66
C PHE A 33 2.00 4.42 6.00
N ILE A 34 1.06 3.90 5.21
CA ILE A 34 0.37 2.63 5.45
C ILE A 34 0.66 1.63 4.33
N ASP A 35 1.05 0.43 4.73
CA ASP A 35 1.06 -0.74 3.86
C ASP A 35 -0.32 -1.42 3.90
N VAL A 36 -1.02 -1.44 2.76
CA VAL A 36 -2.38 -1.99 2.66
C VAL A 36 -2.42 -3.44 2.15
N ARG A 37 -1.27 -4.13 2.13
CA ARG A 37 -1.18 -5.54 1.78
C ARG A 37 -1.70 -6.43 2.91
N THR A 38 -2.00 -7.68 2.57
CA THR A 38 -2.41 -8.69 3.56
C THR A 38 -1.28 -9.02 4.54
N GLN A 39 -1.63 -9.56 5.71
CA GLN A 39 -0.64 -10.03 6.69
C GLN A 39 0.27 -11.12 6.10
N ALA A 40 -0.27 -12.01 5.25
CA ALA A 40 0.52 -13.04 4.58
C ALA A 40 1.59 -12.42 3.65
N GLU A 41 1.24 -11.40 2.86
CA GLU A 41 2.22 -10.72 1.99
C GLU A 41 3.36 -10.08 2.81
N ILE A 42 3.05 -9.37 3.88
CA ILE A 42 4.09 -8.72 4.68
C ILE A 42 4.95 -9.71 5.44
N ALA A 43 4.37 -10.82 5.93
CA ALA A 43 5.10 -11.85 6.67
C ALA A 43 6.13 -12.59 5.79
N PHE A 44 5.82 -12.81 4.51
CA PHE A 44 6.69 -13.58 3.61
C PHE A 44 7.54 -12.73 2.66
N VAL A 45 7.16 -11.47 2.43
CA VAL A 45 7.87 -10.60 1.47
C VAL A 45 8.57 -9.43 2.17
N GLY A 46 8.17 -9.07 3.38
CA GLY A 46 8.71 -7.95 4.14
C GLY A 46 7.99 -6.63 3.90
N VAL A 47 8.45 -5.58 4.56
CA VAL A 47 7.86 -4.22 4.58
C VAL A 47 8.95 -3.14 4.51
N PRO A 48 8.64 -1.91 4.05
CA PRO A 48 9.53 -0.78 4.26
C PRO A 48 9.80 -0.54 5.76
N THR A 49 11.03 -0.25 6.13
CA THR A 49 11.38 0.02 7.54
C THR A 49 10.65 1.23 8.13
N VAL A 50 10.17 2.11 7.27
CA VAL A 50 9.58 3.42 7.61
C VAL A 50 8.05 3.45 7.60
N ILE A 51 7.36 2.30 7.44
CA ILE A 51 5.89 2.29 7.54
C ILE A 51 5.45 2.68 8.96
N ASP A 52 4.33 3.38 9.06
CA ASP A 52 3.66 3.64 10.33
C ASP A 52 2.77 2.46 10.75
N ALA A 53 2.12 1.82 9.78
CA ALA A 53 1.28 0.65 10.04
C ALA A 53 1.09 -0.23 8.80
N ASN A 54 0.82 -1.52 9.03
CA ASN A 54 0.12 -2.38 8.09
C ASN A 54 -1.38 -2.35 8.44
N ILE A 55 -2.22 -1.99 7.49
CA ILE A 55 -3.68 -2.05 7.58
C ILE A 55 -4.20 -2.60 6.25
N PRO A 56 -4.52 -3.88 6.15
CA PRO A 56 -4.96 -4.48 4.91
C PRO A 56 -6.24 -3.83 4.36
N TYR A 57 -6.22 -3.44 3.10
CA TYR A 57 -7.43 -3.01 2.38
C TYR A 57 -8.31 -4.19 2.01
N GLU A 58 -7.69 -5.31 1.66
CA GLU A 58 -8.36 -6.59 1.39
C GLU A 58 -7.75 -7.69 2.26
N LEU A 59 -8.57 -8.64 2.68
CA LEU A 59 -8.24 -9.78 3.53
C LEU A 59 -8.59 -11.08 2.83
N ILE A 60 -7.84 -12.14 3.11
CA ILE A 60 -8.25 -13.51 2.82
C ILE A 60 -8.97 -14.03 4.07
N GLU A 61 -10.30 -13.93 4.09
CA GLU A 61 -11.11 -14.36 5.23
C GLU A 61 -11.36 -15.87 5.23
N ASP A 62 -11.43 -16.46 4.03
CA ASP A 62 -11.67 -17.89 3.85
C ASP A 62 -10.69 -18.48 2.82
N TRP A 63 -9.74 -19.26 3.30
CA TRP A 63 -8.71 -19.90 2.48
C TRP A 63 -9.24 -21.06 1.60
N GLN A 64 -10.52 -21.42 1.72
CA GLN A 64 -11.17 -22.39 0.83
C GLN A 64 -11.74 -21.72 -0.42
N GLN A 65 -11.88 -20.39 -0.44
CA GLN A 65 -12.41 -19.66 -1.58
C GLN A 65 -11.31 -19.30 -2.59
N TRP A 66 -11.59 -19.62 -3.83
CA TRP A 66 -10.69 -19.41 -4.96
C TRP A 66 -11.26 -18.39 -5.96
N ASP A 67 -10.40 -17.52 -6.49
CA ASP A 67 -10.71 -16.64 -7.63
C ASP A 67 -10.11 -17.22 -8.90
N ASP A 68 -10.94 -17.83 -9.72
CA ASP A 68 -10.53 -18.46 -11.00
C ASP A 68 -9.95 -17.46 -11.99
N LYS A 69 -10.44 -16.23 -12.00
CA LYS A 69 -9.96 -15.19 -12.90
C LYS A 69 -8.61 -14.65 -12.45
N GLY A 70 -8.45 -14.36 -11.19
CA GLY A 70 -7.20 -13.88 -10.57
C GLY A 70 -6.19 -15.00 -10.35
N LYS A 71 -6.60 -16.27 -10.44
CA LYS A 71 -5.80 -17.46 -10.12
C LYS A 71 -5.13 -17.35 -8.76
N ASN A 72 -5.94 -17.02 -7.74
CA ASN A 72 -5.48 -16.79 -6.39
C ASN A 72 -6.60 -17.05 -5.38
N PHE A 73 -6.26 -17.06 -4.09
CA PHE A 73 -7.26 -17.04 -3.02
C PHE A 73 -8.11 -15.77 -3.13
N LYS A 74 -9.43 -15.92 -2.90
CA LYS A 74 -10.34 -14.80 -2.94
C LYS A 74 -10.06 -13.83 -1.80
N MET A 75 -9.95 -12.56 -2.13
CA MET A 75 -9.84 -11.47 -1.16
C MET A 75 -11.13 -10.69 -1.07
N THR A 76 -11.48 -10.25 0.13
CA THR A 76 -12.64 -9.40 0.42
C THR A 76 -12.18 -8.08 1.01
N VAL A 77 -12.91 -7.01 0.72
CA VAL A 77 -12.59 -5.67 1.25
C VAL A 77 -12.74 -5.69 2.77
N ASN A 78 -11.73 -5.20 3.47
CA ASN A 78 -11.75 -5.04 4.91
C ASN A 78 -12.74 -3.93 5.31
N ASN A 79 -13.87 -4.28 5.90
CA ASN A 79 -14.91 -3.34 6.33
C ASN A 79 -14.47 -2.40 7.47
N ARG A 80 -13.38 -2.74 8.17
CA ARG A 80 -12.76 -1.93 9.24
C ARG A 80 -11.60 -1.06 8.72
N PHE A 81 -11.30 -1.08 7.41
CA PHE A 81 -10.15 -0.36 6.86
C PHE A 81 -10.15 1.12 7.22
N VAL A 82 -11.26 1.83 6.98
CA VAL A 82 -11.35 3.28 7.23
C VAL A 82 -11.19 3.60 8.72
N SER A 83 -11.87 2.87 9.61
CA SER A 83 -11.75 3.09 11.06
C SER A 83 -10.34 2.79 11.58
N ALA A 84 -9.71 1.72 11.09
CA ALA A 84 -8.34 1.38 11.49
C ALA A 84 -7.32 2.44 11.02
N VAL A 85 -7.51 3.03 9.83
CA VAL A 85 -6.70 4.17 9.37
C VAL A 85 -6.93 5.39 10.26
N GLU A 86 -8.17 5.69 10.61
CA GLU A 86 -8.51 6.82 11.49
C GLU A 86 -7.90 6.67 12.88
N ASP A 87 -7.92 5.46 13.45
CA ASP A 87 -7.27 5.15 14.73
C ASP A 87 -5.75 5.43 14.68
N ARG A 88 -5.08 4.99 13.61
CA ARG A 88 -3.64 5.25 13.42
C ARG A 88 -3.32 6.73 13.21
N LEU A 89 -4.17 7.42 12.46
CA LEU A 89 -4.06 8.87 12.26
C LEU A 89 -4.11 9.61 13.59
N ASN A 90 -5.12 9.29 14.42
CA ASN A 90 -5.33 9.88 15.74
C ASN A 90 -4.18 9.55 16.72
N GLN A 91 -3.70 8.30 16.73
CA GLN A 91 -2.54 7.88 17.55
C GLN A 91 -1.28 8.69 17.22
N LYS A 92 -1.11 9.09 15.97
CA LYS A 92 0.01 9.93 15.52
C LYS A 92 -0.24 11.44 15.73
N GLY A 93 -1.41 11.83 16.24
CA GLY A 93 -1.80 13.23 16.45
C GLY A 93 -2.10 13.97 15.14
N LEU A 94 -2.46 13.24 14.09
CA LEU A 94 -2.78 13.77 12.77
C LEU A 94 -4.30 13.84 12.55
N ASN A 95 -4.72 14.48 11.46
CA ASN A 95 -6.12 14.59 11.05
C ASN A 95 -6.28 14.33 9.55
N LYS A 96 -7.52 14.34 9.04
CA LYS A 96 -7.84 14.01 7.64
C LYS A 96 -7.28 15.00 6.59
N GLN A 97 -6.68 16.10 7.01
CA GLN A 97 -5.99 17.06 6.14
C GLN A 97 -4.50 16.72 5.94
N ASN A 98 -3.92 15.92 6.85
CA ASN A 98 -2.54 15.48 6.72
C ASN A 98 -2.38 14.47 5.57
N PRO A 99 -1.21 14.42 4.94
CA PRO A 99 -0.93 13.44 3.88
C PRO A 99 -1.00 12.00 4.41
N VAL A 100 -1.67 11.13 3.64
CA VAL A 100 -1.67 9.69 3.84
C VAL A 100 -1.11 9.03 2.59
N ILE A 101 -0.06 8.24 2.73
CA ILE A 101 0.54 7.46 1.65
C ILE A 101 0.10 6.01 1.80
N LEU A 102 -0.49 5.45 0.77
CA LEU A 102 -0.94 4.06 0.74
C LEU A 102 -0.09 3.26 -0.25
N MET A 103 0.46 2.15 0.21
CA MET A 103 1.27 1.24 -0.58
C MET A 103 0.65 -0.16 -0.57
N CYS A 104 0.54 -0.76 -1.75
CA CYS A 104 0.24 -2.19 -1.90
C CYS A 104 1.36 -2.91 -2.66
N ARG A 105 1.08 -4.03 -3.30
CA ARG A 105 2.10 -4.79 -4.05
C ARG A 105 2.60 -4.06 -5.29
N SER A 106 1.68 -3.45 -6.09
CA SER A 106 1.99 -2.83 -7.38
C SER A 106 1.05 -1.69 -7.79
N GLY A 107 0.39 -1.01 -6.83
CA GLY A 107 -0.37 0.22 -7.06
C GLY A 107 -1.88 0.08 -7.31
N TYR A 108 -2.44 -1.12 -7.48
CA TYR A 108 -3.87 -1.30 -7.75
C TYR A 108 -4.74 -1.17 -6.49
N ARG A 109 -4.46 -1.95 -5.44
CA ARG A 109 -5.23 -1.90 -4.17
C ARG A 109 -5.07 -0.57 -3.46
N SER A 110 -3.87 0.04 -3.51
CA SER A 110 -3.63 1.36 -2.93
C SER A 110 -4.44 2.46 -3.62
N ALA A 111 -4.69 2.36 -4.94
CA ALA A 111 -5.57 3.28 -5.65
C ALA A 111 -7.03 3.14 -5.20
N SER A 112 -7.53 1.91 -5.09
CA SER A 112 -8.89 1.65 -4.57
C SER A 112 -9.03 2.13 -3.13
N ALA A 113 -8.06 1.83 -2.28
CA ALA A 113 -8.02 2.27 -0.88
C ALA A 113 -7.98 3.80 -0.76
N ALA A 114 -7.23 4.49 -1.63
CA ALA A 114 -7.17 5.96 -1.68
C ALA A 114 -8.54 6.57 -2.02
N ASN A 115 -9.28 5.97 -2.96
CA ASN A 115 -10.63 6.43 -3.30
C ASN A 115 -11.59 6.25 -2.12
N VAL A 116 -11.50 5.15 -1.38
CA VAL A 116 -12.32 4.93 -0.18
C VAL A 116 -12.03 5.97 0.91
N LEU A 117 -10.76 6.24 1.21
CA LEU A 117 -10.40 7.29 2.18
C LEU A 117 -10.81 8.69 1.70
N THR A 118 -10.69 8.99 0.40
CA THR A 118 -11.17 10.26 -0.16
C THR A 118 -12.66 10.45 0.09
N LYS A 119 -13.48 9.41 -0.12
CA LYS A 119 -14.92 9.43 0.18
C LYS A 119 -15.21 9.55 1.68
N ALA A 120 -14.31 9.08 2.54
CA ALA A 120 -14.38 9.24 3.99
C ALA A 120 -13.90 10.62 4.49
N GLY A 121 -13.58 11.56 3.57
CA GLY A 121 -13.23 12.95 3.89
C GLY A 121 -11.74 13.25 4.01
N TYR A 122 -10.87 12.29 3.72
CA TYR A 122 -9.42 12.53 3.69
C TYR A 122 -9.03 13.40 2.48
N GLN A 123 -8.19 14.41 2.70
CA GLN A 123 -7.91 15.43 1.68
C GLN A 123 -6.70 15.11 0.80
N ASN A 124 -5.67 14.50 1.37
CA ASN A 124 -4.37 14.32 0.73
C ASN A 124 -3.95 12.84 0.78
N VAL A 125 -4.64 11.98 0.02
CA VAL A 125 -4.36 10.54 -0.04
C VAL A 125 -3.60 10.20 -1.32
N TYR A 126 -2.35 9.78 -1.16
CA TYR A 126 -1.46 9.38 -2.25
C TYR A 126 -1.46 7.88 -2.43
N SER A 127 -1.61 7.42 -3.67
CA SER A 127 -1.34 6.02 -4.03
C SER A 127 0.09 5.87 -4.50
N LEU A 128 0.85 4.95 -3.91
CA LEU A 128 2.18 4.57 -4.35
C LEU A 128 2.04 3.64 -5.57
N VAL A 129 2.25 4.19 -6.77
CA VAL A 129 1.85 3.59 -8.06
C VAL A 129 2.62 2.34 -8.45
N ASP A 130 3.86 2.20 -7.97
CA ASP A 130 4.72 1.06 -8.20
C ASP A 130 4.71 0.05 -7.03
N GLY A 131 4.14 0.42 -5.89
CA GLY A 131 3.96 -0.45 -4.73
C GLY A 131 5.27 -0.94 -4.11
N PHE A 132 5.18 -2.04 -3.35
CA PHE A 132 6.34 -2.64 -2.70
C PHE A 132 7.19 -3.49 -3.66
N GLU A 133 6.53 -4.40 -4.40
CA GLU A 133 7.23 -5.34 -5.28
C GLU A 133 7.36 -4.84 -6.73
N GLY A 134 6.52 -3.90 -7.14
CA GLY A 134 6.57 -3.31 -8.47
C GLY A 134 5.82 -4.06 -9.56
N ASP A 135 6.05 -3.62 -10.78
CA ASP A 135 5.47 -4.18 -11.98
C ASP A 135 6.30 -5.38 -12.49
N LYS A 136 5.64 -6.27 -13.23
CA LYS A 136 6.29 -7.43 -13.82
C LYS A 136 7.05 -7.04 -15.08
N ALA A 137 8.24 -7.63 -15.27
CA ALA A 137 8.93 -7.58 -16.55
C ALA A 137 8.09 -8.25 -17.64
N THR A 138 7.99 -7.60 -18.80
CA THR A 138 7.18 -8.07 -19.93
C THR A 138 7.99 -8.86 -20.96
N THR A 139 9.32 -8.77 -20.90
CA THR A 139 10.26 -9.38 -21.85
C THR A 139 11.53 -9.90 -21.15
N GLY A 140 12.31 -10.70 -21.86
CA GLY A 140 13.60 -11.23 -21.40
C GLY A 140 13.50 -12.39 -20.40
N HIS A 141 14.64 -12.80 -19.83
CA HIS A 141 14.74 -13.95 -18.92
C HIS A 141 14.03 -13.72 -17.57
N GLN A 142 13.73 -12.48 -17.23
CA GLN A 142 12.97 -12.11 -16.02
C GLN A 142 11.46 -11.88 -16.29
N GLN A 143 10.97 -12.23 -17.48
CA GLN A 143 9.56 -12.06 -17.83
C GLN A 143 8.64 -12.70 -16.77
N GLY A 144 7.65 -11.93 -16.30
CA GLY A 144 6.71 -12.33 -15.25
C GLY A 144 7.19 -12.08 -13.82
N GLN A 145 8.48 -11.77 -13.61
CA GLN A 145 9.04 -11.41 -12.31
C GLN A 145 8.83 -9.91 -12.01
N ARG A 146 8.63 -9.57 -10.72
CA ARG A 146 8.47 -8.18 -10.28
C ARG A 146 9.81 -7.53 -9.97
N VAL A 147 10.42 -6.97 -11.01
CA VAL A 147 11.78 -6.42 -10.99
C VAL A 147 11.90 -5.04 -11.64
N VAL A 148 10.79 -4.48 -12.15
CA VAL A 148 10.81 -3.24 -12.95
C VAL A 148 10.96 -2.00 -12.08
N ASN A 149 10.18 -1.92 -11.01
CA ASN A 149 10.10 -0.77 -10.12
C ASN A 149 9.61 -1.24 -8.73
N GLY A 150 9.12 -0.33 -7.89
CA GLY A 150 8.62 -0.62 -6.56
C GLY A 150 9.67 -0.38 -5.47
N TRP A 151 9.20 -0.31 -4.22
CA TRP A 151 10.04 0.02 -3.06
C TRP A 151 11.27 -0.89 -2.96
N LYS A 152 11.03 -2.21 -3.01
CA LYS A 152 12.06 -3.24 -2.86
C LYS A 152 13.14 -3.18 -3.95
N ASN A 153 12.76 -2.83 -5.18
CA ASN A 153 13.65 -2.76 -6.33
C ASN A 153 14.32 -1.37 -6.51
N SER A 154 13.95 -0.39 -5.68
CA SER A 154 14.43 0.99 -5.76
C SER A 154 15.61 1.30 -4.82
N GLN A 155 16.25 0.28 -4.26
CA GLN A 155 17.34 0.39 -3.27
C GLN A 155 16.92 1.11 -1.97
N LEU A 156 15.64 1.09 -1.65
CA LEU A 156 15.10 1.65 -0.43
C LEU A 156 15.11 0.60 0.69
N ARG A 157 15.27 1.06 1.94
CA ARG A 157 15.36 0.16 3.10
C ARG A 157 14.04 -0.56 3.36
N TRP A 158 14.12 -1.85 3.55
CA TRP A 158 13.03 -2.73 3.92
C TRP A 158 13.51 -3.86 4.83
N THR A 159 12.60 -4.57 5.49
CA THR A 159 12.89 -5.66 6.43
C THR A 159 11.81 -6.73 6.36
N ASP A 160 12.16 -7.96 6.69
CA ASP A 160 11.25 -9.08 6.97
C ASP A 160 11.06 -9.32 8.48
N GLU A 161 11.74 -8.55 9.32
CA GLU A 161 11.51 -8.49 10.75
C GLU A 161 10.38 -7.50 11.05
N LEU A 162 9.20 -8.02 11.42
CA LEU A 162 8.00 -7.20 11.62
C LEU A 162 7.93 -6.64 13.04
N ASP A 163 7.56 -5.37 13.15
CA ASP A 163 7.25 -4.72 14.42
C ASP A 163 5.76 -4.93 14.76
N LYS A 164 5.47 -5.70 15.81
CA LYS A 164 4.12 -6.01 16.27
C LYS A 164 3.25 -4.75 16.47
N ALA A 165 3.83 -3.66 16.97
CA ALA A 165 3.10 -2.41 17.23
C ALA A 165 2.54 -1.75 15.96
N LYS A 166 3.10 -2.10 14.79
CA LYS A 166 2.68 -1.59 13.48
C LYS A 166 1.72 -2.52 12.75
N MET A 167 1.48 -3.73 13.26
CA MET A 167 0.69 -4.74 12.56
C MET A 167 -0.81 -4.60 12.86
N TYR A 168 -1.62 -5.10 11.93
CA TYR A 168 -3.07 -5.21 12.04
C TYR A 168 -3.45 -6.59 12.59
N PHE A 169 -4.34 -6.61 13.59
CA PHE A 169 -4.87 -7.83 14.22
C PHE A 169 -6.40 -7.86 14.21
#